data_c82a3f5d746c043fc558bd9c1e2a1165
#
_entry.id   c82a3f5d746c043fc558bd9c1e2a1165
#
_cell.length_a   1.000
_cell.length_b   1.000
_cell.length_c   1.000
_cell.angle_alpha   90.00
_cell.angle_beta   90.00
_cell.angle_gamma   90.00
#
_symmetry.space_group_name_H-M   'P 1'
#
loop_
_entity.id
_entity.type
_entity.pdbx_description
1 polymer ?
#
loop_
_entity_poly.entity_id
_entity_poly.type
_entity_poly.pdbx_seq_one_letter_code
_entity_poly.pdbx_strand_id
1 'polypeptide(L)'
;MNKKPIVYFSILIAATMLVSFTSKPKKNLPSGYQGKPFQDEVYKTGAQVIPGRVQCALFDLGGEGVGYHDSDSINNGSGPYNHQPGHCEPGAEYVAYFRINEGVDLSYTKQKLDFSHPNPFTPDKWQQFIGWSKDNESCNYTVNVQKAGTYQVGILYSNEPCNFKLLVNNEEAGSYTGPLKTASYHTWNRADNVGTIKFTKSGLNLLTLVYKGGSNYAYLDFTFITK
;
A
#
# COMPACT_ATOMS: atom_id res chain seq x y z
N MET A 1 -73.93 -27.34 4.51
CA MET A 1 -72.82 -26.46 4.14
C MET A 1 -71.82 -26.43 5.29
N ASN A 2 -70.72 -27.20 5.16
CA ASN A 2 -69.71 -27.29 6.20
C ASN A 2 -68.59 -26.28 5.89
N LYS A 3 -68.46 -25.28 6.79
CA LYS A 3 -67.33 -24.32 6.73
C LYS A 3 -66.15 -24.95 7.45
N LYS A 4 -65.02 -25.13 6.72
CA LYS A 4 -63.72 -25.52 7.30
C LYS A 4 -63.02 -24.28 7.91
N PRO A 5 -62.37 -24.40 9.09
CA PRO A 5 -61.62 -23.29 9.67
C PRO A 5 -60.28 -23.14 8.93
N ILE A 6 -59.93 -21.87 8.64
CA ILE A 6 -58.63 -21.46 8.11
C ILE A 6 -57.69 -21.23 9.31
N VAL A 7 -56.67 -22.06 9.41
CA VAL A 7 -55.62 -21.91 10.43
C VAL A 7 -54.53 -20.99 9.84
N TYR A 8 -54.35 -19.80 10.42
CA TYR A 8 -53.26 -18.89 10.12
C TYR A 8 -51.99 -19.35 10.87
N PHE A 9 -51.00 -19.82 10.14
CA PHE A 9 -49.63 -20.05 10.67
C PHE A 9 -48.86 -18.74 10.66
N SER A 10 -48.72 -18.10 11.84
CA SER A 10 -47.86 -16.93 11.99
C SER A 10 -46.41 -17.41 12.10
N ILE A 11 -45.63 -17.21 11.05
CA ILE A 11 -44.16 -17.42 11.09
C ILE A 11 -43.53 -16.23 11.75
N LEU A 12 -43.08 -16.39 13.00
CA LEU A 12 -42.26 -15.43 13.71
C LEU A 12 -40.83 -15.52 13.24
N ILE A 13 -40.39 -14.61 12.34
CA ILE A 13 -38.99 -14.52 11.89
C ILE A 13 -38.22 -13.75 12.99
N ALA A 14 -37.50 -14.47 13.84
CA ALA A 14 -36.58 -13.88 14.78
C ALA A 14 -35.32 -13.41 13.99
N ALA A 15 -35.23 -12.11 13.73
CA ALA A 15 -34.03 -11.49 13.18
C ALA A 15 -32.97 -11.41 14.30
N THR A 16 -32.03 -12.36 14.29
CA THR A 16 -30.83 -12.29 15.11
C THR A 16 -29.92 -11.21 14.56
N MET A 17 -29.92 -10.01 15.16
CA MET A 17 -28.91 -9.00 14.91
C MET A 17 -27.56 -9.51 15.43
N LEU A 18 -26.68 -9.92 14.53
CA LEU A 18 -25.27 -10.12 14.83
C LEU A 18 -24.64 -8.73 15.08
N VAL A 19 -24.58 -8.35 16.37
CA VAL A 19 -23.77 -7.20 16.78
C VAL A 19 -22.33 -7.62 16.71
N SER A 20 -21.65 -7.29 15.62
CA SER A 20 -20.22 -7.45 15.47
C SER A 20 -19.53 -6.40 16.35
N PHE A 21 -19.07 -6.80 17.55
CA PHE A 21 -18.19 -5.97 18.36
C PHE A 21 -16.81 -5.92 17.69
N THR A 22 -16.57 -4.92 16.85
CA THR A 22 -15.24 -4.63 16.36
C THR A 22 -14.44 -3.98 17.49
N SER A 23 -13.70 -4.78 18.25
CA SER A 23 -12.73 -4.26 19.20
C SER A 23 -11.66 -3.44 18.46
N LYS A 24 -11.25 -2.29 19.05
CA LYS A 24 -10.15 -1.50 18.45
C LYS A 24 -8.93 -2.38 18.29
N PRO A 25 -8.20 -2.29 17.16
CA PRO A 25 -7.02 -3.10 16.93
C PRO A 25 -5.97 -2.85 18.02
N LYS A 26 -5.34 -3.93 18.50
CA LYS A 26 -4.27 -3.87 19.49
C LYS A 26 -3.09 -3.09 18.91
N LYS A 27 -2.52 -2.14 19.66
CA LYS A 27 -1.33 -1.38 19.24
C LYS A 27 -0.06 -2.14 19.62
N ASN A 28 0.78 -2.41 18.61
CA ASN A 28 2.12 -3.00 18.81
C ASN A 28 3.22 -2.10 18.21
N LEU A 29 2.91 -0.82 17.98
CA LEU A 29 3.87 0.14 17.42
C LEU A 29 5.06 0.32 18.38
N PRO A 30 6.25 0.63 17.87
CA PRO A 30 7.41 0.96 18.68
C PRO A 30 7.12 2.11 19.64
N SER A 31 7.72 2.05 20.83
CA SER A 31 7.60 3.12 21.83
C SER A 31 8.12 4.43 21.24
N GLY A 32 7.34 5.51 21.41
CA GLY A 32 7.71 6.83 20.90
C GLY A 32 7.43 7.08 19.41
N TYR A 33 6.95 6.10 18.66
CA TYR A 33 6.56 6.35 17.25
C TYR A 33 5.40 7.35 17.18
N GLN A 34 5.61 8.45 16.43
CA GLN A 34 4.67 9.58 16.31
C GLN A 34 3.90 9.61 14.99
N GLY A 35 4.26 8.76 14.03
CA GLY A 35 3.57 8.67 12.73
C GLY A 35 2.12 8.23 12.90
N LYS A 36 1.31 8.63 11.93
CA LYS A 36 -0.12 8.26 11.86
C LYS A 36 -0.41 7.68 10.48
N PRO A 37 -1.25 6.63 10.38
CA PRO A 37 -1.68 6.11 9.08
C PRO A 37 -2.17 7.24 8.19
N PHE A 38 -1.75 7.21 6.92
CA PHE A 38 -2.24 8.20 5.97
C PHE A 38 -3.76 8.12 5.85
N GLN A 39 -4.40 9.26 5.89
CA GLN A 39 -5.83 9.40 5.73
C GLN A 39 -6.15 10.81 5.24
N ASP A 40 -7.02 10.92 4.26
CA ASP A 40 -7.58 12.16 3.77
C ASP A 40 -9.04 11.99 3.33
N GLU A 41 -9.56 12.89 2.51
CA GLU A 41 -10.95 12.81 2.03
C GLU A 41 -11.17 11.69 1.00
N VAL A 42 -10.11 11.26 0.29
CA VAL A 42 -10.17 10.18 -0.70
C VAL A 42 -9.85 8.84 -0.04
N TYR A 43 -8.75 8.76 0.69
CA TYR A 43 -8.30 7.56 1.41
C TYR A 43 -8.70 7.63 2.89
N LYS A 44 -9.90 7.12 3.22
CA LYS A 44 -10.50 7.25 4.58
C LYS A 44 -10.20 6.10 5.52
N THR A 45 -9.57 5.03 5.02
CA THR A 45 -9.42 3.78 5.78
C THR A 45 -8.34 3.82 6.86
N GLY A 46 -7.39 4.76 6.79
CA GLY A 46 -6.27 4.84 7.73
C GLY A 46 -5.30 3.66 7.56
N ALA A 47 -5.02 2.92 8.64
CA ALA A 47 -4.07 1.81 8.60
C ALA A 47 -4.42 0.76 7.53
N GLN A 48 -3.48 0.51 6.61
CA GLN A 48 -3.65 -0.48 5.56
C GLN A 48 -3.66 -1.90 6.14
N VAL A 49 -4.44 -2.80 5.55
CA VAL A 49 -4.76 -4.11 6.16
C VAL A 49 -3.90 -5.22 5.58
N ILE A 50 -3.35 -6.08 6.45
CA ILE A 50 -2.63 -7.31 6.10
C ILE A 50 -3.39 -8.53 6.68
N PRO A 51 -3.76 -9.56 5.85
CA PRO A 51 -3.43 -9.76 4.43
C PRO A 51 -4.10 -8.73 3.53
N GLY A 52 -3.46 -8.42 2.41
CA GLY A 52 -3.93 -7.45 1.43
C GLY A 52 -2.81 -6.61 0.86
N ARG A 53 -3.18 -5.55 0.19
CA ARG A 53 -2.27 -4.62 -0.49
C ARG A 53 -1.89 -3.46 0.42
N VAL A 54 -0.58 -3.14 0.43
CA VAL A 54 -0.02 -1.93 1.01
C VAL A 54 0.46 -1.02 -0.12
N GLN A 55 -0.25 0.06 -0.37
CA GLN A 55 0.09 1.08 -1.38
C GLN A 55 1.32 1.87 -0.90
N CYS A 56 2.39 1.89 -1.67
CA CYS A 56 3.65 2.54 -1.27
C CYS A 56 3.52 4.06 -1.11
N ALA A 57 2.66 4.71 -1.90
CA ALA A 57 2.41 6.15 -1.79
C ALA A 57 1.65 6.57 -0.51
N LEU A 58 0.98 5.62 0.18
CA LEU A 58 0.17 5.89 1.38
C LEU A 58 0.96 5.66 2.68
N PHE A 59 2.22 6.11 2.72
CA PHE A 59 3.05 6.08 3.91
C PHE A 59 2.52 7.02 5.01
N ASP A 60 2.91 6.77 6.25
CA ASP A 60 2.41 7.47 7.43
C ASP A 60 2.66 8.98 7.35
N LEU A 61 1.78 9.75 7.95
CA LEU A 61 1.95 11.16 8.23
C LEU A 61 2.95 11.34 9.37
N GLY A 62 3.69 12.46 9.37
CA GLY A 62 4.66 12.80 10.40
C GLY A 62 5.90 13.50 9.84
N GLY A 63 6.04 13.50 8.51
CA GLY A 63 7.15 14.15 7.82
C GLY A 63 8.46 13.36 7.88
N GLU A 64 9.54 14.01 7.49
CA GLU A 64 10.91 13.47 7.49
C GLU A 64 11.31 12.96 8.88
N GLY A 65 11.96 11.79 8.91
CA GLY A 65 12.39 11.11 10.14
C GLY A 65 11.28 10.42 10.93
N VAL A 66 10.01 10.57 10.53
CA VAL A 66 8.85 9.94 11.18
C VAL A 66 8.05 9.10 10.18
N GLY A 67 7.43 9.72 9.20
CA GLY A 67 6.64 9.04 8.16
C GLY A 67 7.52 8.46 7.07
N TYR A 68 8.65 9.08 6.81
CA TYR A 68 9.61 8.69 5.78
C TYR A 68 11.01 9.21 6.09
N HIS A 69 11.98 8.72 5.35
CA HIS A 69 13.31 9.31 5.19
C HIS A 69 13.61 9.45 3.69
N ASP A 70 13.88 10.66 3.26
CA ASP A 70 14.29 10.98 1.91
C ASP A 70 15.63 11.74 1.92
N SER A 71 16.47 11.53 0.91
CA SER A 71 17.81 12.12 0.83
C SER A 71 17.79 13.60 0.44
N ASP A 72 16.66 14.10 -0.01
CA ASP A 72 16.42 15.52 -0.26
C ASP A 72 14.99 15.93 0.14
N SER A 73 14.62 17.17 -0.02
CA SER A 73 13.32 17.71 0.39
C SER A 73 12.38 17.99 -0.77
N ILE A 74 12.72 17.54 -1.98
CA ILE A 74 12.01 17.88 -3.21
C ILE A 74 11.27 16.65 -3.71
N ASN A 75 9.95 16.72 -3.75
CA ASN A 75 9.14 15.72 -4.47
C ASN A 75 9.24 15.97 -5.97
N ASN A 76 10.18 15.30 -6.64
CA ASN A 76 10.44 15.45 -8.07
C ASN A 76 9.24 15.02 -8.93
N GLY A 77 8.48 14.02 -8.49
CA GLY A 77 7.34 13.49 -9.22
C GLY A 77 6.11 14.40 -9.14
N SER A 78 5.48 14.49 -7.98
CA SER A 78 4.30 15.34 -7.76
C SER A 78 4.62 16.84 -7.89
N GLY A 79 5.87 17.22 -7.66
CA GLY A 79 6.38 18.57 -7.87
C GLY A 79 6.70 18.85 -9.35
N PRO A 80 7.99 19.08 -9.72
CA PRO A 80 8.36 19.58 -11.03
C PRO A 80 7.93 18.70 -12.21
N TYR A 81 8.00 17.38 -12.07
CA TYR A 81 7.70 16.47 -13.19
C TYR A 81 6.22 16.50 -13.58
N ASN A 82 5.32 16.31 -12.63
CA ASN A 82 3.88 16.25 -12.95
C ASN A 82 3.28 17.61 -13.34
N HIS A 83 3.99 18.73 -13.06
CA HIS A 83 3.60 20.07 -13.45
C HIS A 83 4.05 20.46 -14.86
N GLN A 84 4.85 19.63 -15.53
CA GLN A 84 5.23 19.91 -16.93
C GLN A 84 4.01 19.78 -17.86
N PRO A 85 3.95 20.59 -18.93
CA PRO A 85 2.87 20.49 -19.92
C PRO A 85 2.68 19.06 -20.46
N GLY A 86 1.47 18.53 -20.34
CA GLY A 86 1.11 17.18 -20.78
C GLY A 86 1.50 16.04 -19.81
N HIS A 87 2.08 16.34 -18.64
CA HIS A 87 2.40 15.33 -17.62
C HIS A 87 1.30 15.14 -16.58
N CYS A 88 0.43 16.11 -16.36
CA CYS A 88 -0.82 15.91 -15.63
C CYS A 88 -1.93 15.54 -16.62
N GLU A 89 -2.50 14.36 -16.46
CA GLU A 89 -3.64 13.94 -17.29
C GLU A 89 -4.94 14.57 -16.78
N PRO A 90 -5.88 14.94 -17.66
CA PRO A 90 -7.18 15.46 -17.25
C PRO A 90 -7.91 14.47 -16.32
N GLY A 91 -8.33 14.95 -15.15
CA GLY A 91 -8.99 14.16 -14.11
C GLY A 91 -8.04 13.45 -13.16
N ALA A 92 -6.72 13.56 -13.37
CA ALA A 92 -5.70 12.95 -12.51
C ALA A 92 -5.09 13.94 -11.50
N GLU A 93 -5.66 15.13 -11.34
CA GLU A 93 -5.08 16.22 -10.54
C GLU A 93 -4.76 15.77 -9.11
N TYR A 94 -5.67 14.99 -8.50
CA TYR A 94 -5.45 14.49 -7.15
C TYR A 94 -4.17 13.64 -7.04
N VAL A 95 -3.95 12.68 -7.94
CA VAL A 95 -2.77 11.80 -7.92
C VAL A 95 -1.52 12.49 -8.44
N ALA A 96 -1.68 13.47 -9.34
CA ALA A 96 -0.57 14.25 -9.89
C ALA A 96 0.08 15.17 -8.86
N TYR A 97 -0.72 15.70 -7.92
CA TYR A 97 -0.27 16.64 -6.90
C TYR A 97 -0.25 16.03 -5.50
N PHE A 98 -0.32 14.71 -5.43
CA PHE A 98 -0.42 13.97 -4.19
C PHE A 98 0.82 14.19 -3.32
N ARG A 99 0.63 14.63 -2.08
CA ARG A 99 1.67 14.87 -1.06
C ARG A 99 2.83 15.76 -1.55
N ILE A 100 2.51 16.75 -2.39
CA ILE A 100 3.48 17.60 -3.09
C ILE A 100 4.46 18.34 -2.17
N ASN A 101 4.07 18.57 -0.91
CA ASN A 101 4.86 19.30 0.08
C ASN A 101 5.75 18.39 0.95
N GLU A 102 5.87 17.10 0.60
CA GLU A 102 6.72 16.14 1.30
C GLU A 102 7.92 15.76 0.42
N GLY A 103 9.00 15.21 1.01
CA GLY A 103 10.23 14.91 0.26
C GLY A 103 10.10 13.71 -0.68
N VAL A 104 9.31 12.70 -0.30
CA VAL A 104 9.20 11.45 -1.08
C VAL A 104 8.72 11.71 -2.50
N ASP A 105 9.48 11.20 -3.46
CA ASP A 105 9.20 11.35 -4.88
C ASP A 105 8.02 10.48 -5.34
N LEU A 106 6.87 11.09 -5.57
CA LEU A 106 5.64 10.42 -5.96
C LEU A 106 5.21 10.76 -7.37
N SER A 107 4.79 9.74 -8.12
CA SER A 107 4.12 9.93 -9.39
C SER A 107 3.01 8.89 -9.57
N TYR A 108 2.46 8.82 -10.78
CA TYR A 108 1.38 7.90 -11.11
C TYR A 108 1.52 7.40 -12.54
N THR A 109 0.90 6.25 -12.86
CA THR A 109 0.91 5.66 -14.20
C THR A 109 0.09 6.51 -15.20
N LYS A 110 0.69 6.82 -16.34
CA LYS A 110 0.15 7.73 -17.36
C LYS A 110 -0.14 7.01 -18.67
N GLN A 111 -1.26 7.34 -19.30
CA GLN A 111 -1.71 6.67 -20.52
C GLN A 111 -0.64 6.63 -21.62
N LYS A 112 0.02 7.75 -21.86
CA LYS A 112 1.02 7.87 -22.93
C LYS A 112 2.38 7.22 -22.60
N LEU A 113 2.70 7.05 -21.32
CA LEU A 113 4.00 6.56 -20.87
C LEU A 113 3.93 5.08 -20.46
N ASP A 114 2.90 4.70 -19.71
CA ASP A 114 2.85 3.39 -19.07
C ASP A 114 1.94 2.38 -19.80
N PHE A 115 1.08 2.85 -20.74
CA PHE A 115 0.14 2.00 -21.46
C PHE A 115 0.29 2.04 -22.98
N SER A 116 1.32 2.74 -23.50
CA SER A 116 1.59 2.87 -24.94
C SER A 116 2.44 1.72 -25.52
N HIS A 117 2.86 0.78 -24.67
CA HIS A 117 3.70 -0.35 -25.02
C HIS A 117 3.30 -1.59 -24.19
N PRO A 118 3.70 -2.80 -24.59
CA PRO A 118 3.43 -4.01 -23.81
C PRO A 118 4.13 -3.97 -22.44
N ASN A 119 3.40 -4.36 -21.40
CA ASN A 119 3.92 -4.57 -20.05
C ASN A 119 3.84 -6.05 -19.69
N PRO A 120 4.83 -6.62 -18.97
CA PRO A 120 4.69 -7.92 -18.32
C PRO A 120 3.47 -7.99 -17.40
N PHE A 121 3.16 -6.88 -16.73
CA PHE A 121 1.94 -6.69 -15.96
C PHE A 121 1.38 -5.29 -16.20
N THR A 122 0.13 -5.19 -16.62
CA THR A 122 -0.54 -3.89 -16.82
C THR A 122 -0.98 -3.33 -15.47
N PRO A 123 -0.42 -2.19 -15.01
CA PRO A 123 -0.84 -1.56 -13.77
C PRO A 123 -2.24 -0.97 -13.87
N ASP A 124 -2.82 -0.58 -12.74
CA ASP A 124 -4.07 0.17 -12.72
C ASP A 124 -3.87 1.57 -13.31
N LYS A 125 -4.92 2.12 -13.92
CA LYS A 125 -4.92 3.51 -14.37
C LYS A 125 -4.72 4.42 -13.16
N TRP A 126 -3.76 5.36 -13.29
CA TRP A 126 -3.40 6.30 -12.23
C TRP A 126 -2.88 5.63 -10.95
N GLN A 127 -2.29 4.44 -11.09
CA GLN A 127 -1.58 3.79 -10.00
C GLN A 127 -0.46 4.70 -9.50
N GLN A 128 -0.55 5.13 -8.25
CA GLN A 128 0.52 5.91 -7.61
C GLN A 128 1.72 5.02 -7.28
N PHE A 129 2.91 5.61 -7.33
CA PHE A 129 4.15 4.93 -7.02
C PHE A 129 5.20 5.88 -6.46
N ILE A 130 6.15 5.35 -5.69
CA ILE A 130 7.39 6.02 -5.31
C ILE A 130 8.37 5.83 -6.47
N GLY A 131 8.92 6.93 -6.97
CA GLY A 131 9.93 6.96 -8.05
C GLY A 131 11.17 7.72 -7.62
N TRP A 132 12.10 7.94 -8.54
CA TRP A 132 13.40 8.64 -8.31
C TRP A 132 14.15 8.15 -7.06
N SER A 133 13.82 6.98 -6.57
CA SER A 133 14.31 6.39 -5.32
C SER A 133 15.85 6.31 -5.30
N LYS A 134 16.42 6.57 -4.13
CA LYS A 134 17.86 6.43 -3.84
C LYS A 134 18.09 5.43 -2.72
N ASP A 135 19.34 4.99 -2.60
CA ASP A 135 19.71 3.99 -1.59
C ASP A 135 19.46 4.49 -0.16
N ASN A 136 18.85 3.64 0.65
CA ASN A 136 18.51 3.86 2.06
C ASN A 136 17.36 4.83 2.35
N GLU A 137 16.72 5.39 1.34
CA GLU A 137 15.45 6.07 1.56
C GLU A 137 14.38 5.07 2.01
N SER A 138 13.40 5.54 2.77
CA SER A 138 12.42 4.65 3.38
C SER A 138 11.07 5.32 3.63
N CYS A 139 10.03 4.49 3.67
CA CYS A 139 8.69 4.90 4.07
C CYS A 139 8.15 3.99 5.17
N ASN A 140 7.47 4.59 6.13
CA ASN A 140 6.83 3.94 7.26
C ASN A 140 5.32 3.82 7.03
N TYR A 141 4.77 2.67 7.40
CA TYR A 141 3.34 2.35 7.26
C TYR A 141 2.83 1.76 8.57
N THR A 142 1.88 2.41 9.22
CA THR A 142 1.08 1.75 10.24
C THR A 142 0.12 0.78 9.56
N VAL A 143 0.35 -0.52 9.70
CA VAL A 143 -0.48 -1.56 9.11
C VAL A 143 -1.30 -2.29 10.16
N ASN A 144 -2.52 -2.73 9.79
CA ASN A 144 -3.37 -3.55 10.65
C ASN A 144 -3.27 -5.02 10.25
N VAL A 145 -2.43 -5.77 10.95
CA VAL A 145 -2.25 -7.21 10.75
C VAL A 145 -3.42 -7.97 11.38
N GLN A 146 -4.27 -8.57 10.57
CA GLN A 146 -5.47 -9.28 11.07
C GLN A 146 -5.11 -10.56 11.84
N LYS A 147 -4.03 -11.23 11.44
CA LYS A 147 -3.61 -12.51 12.04
C LYS A 147 -2.09 -12.58 12.13
N ALA A 148 -1.55 -12.89 13.30
CA ALA A 148 -0.12 -13.19 13.43
C ALA A 148 0.24 -14.45 12.62
N GLY A 149 1.41 -14.43 11.97
CA GLY A 149 1.86 -15.55 11.15
C GLY A 149 2.80 -15.11 10.03
N THR A 150 3.05 -16.01 9.10
CA THR A 150 3.93 -15.83 7.94
C THR A 150 3.10 -15.47 6.71
N TYR A 151 3.60 -14.49 5.96
CA TYR A 151 2.98 -13.99 4.75
C TYR A 151 3.95 -14.06 3.58
N GLN A 152 3.46 -14.44 2.42
CA GLN A 152 4.15 -14.24 1.15
C GLN A 152 4.14 -12.75 0.81
N VAL A 153 5.25 -12.24 0.32
CA VAL A 153 5.40 -10.86 -0.14
C VAL A 153 5.42 -10.84 -1.66
N GLY A 154 4.52 -10.07 -2.25
CA GLY A 154 4.51 -9.71 -3.66
C GLY A 154 4.77 -8.22 -3.84
N ILE A 155 5.07 -7.79 -5.07
CA ILE A 155 5.35 -6.38 -5.39
C ILE A 155 4.98 -6.04 -6.83
N LEU A 156 4.44 -4.82 -7.04
CA LEU A 156 4.37 -4.17 -8.34
C LEU A 156 5.45 -3.10 -8.43
N TYR A 157 6.30 -3.18 -9.46
CA TYR A 157 7.46 -2.32 -9.64
C TYR A 157 7.79 -2.11 -11.12
N SER A 158 8.71 -1.18 -11.40
CA SER A 158 9.29 -1.02 -12.75
C SER A 158 10.78 -0.68 -12.70
N ASN A 159 11.47 -0.88 -13.81
CA ASN A 159 12.88 -0.65 -14.13
C ASN A 159 13.83 -1.71 -13.58
N GLU A 160 14.74 -1.37 -12.65
CA GLU A 160 15.77 -2.30 -12.17
C GLU A 160 15.17 -3.49 -11.40
N PRO A 161 15.91 -4.59 -11.21
CA PRO A 161 15.51 -5.59 -10.23
C PRO A 161 15.31 -4.88 -8.90
N CYS A 162 14.05 -4.80 -8.50
CA CYS A 162 13.61 -4.04 -7.35
C CYS A 162 14.19 -4.67 -6.07
N ASN A 163 15.15 -3.99 -5.46
CA ASN A 163 15.76 -4.42 -4.20
C ASN A 163 15.22 -3.59 -3.07
N PHE A 164 14.79 -4.23 -1.99
CA PHE A 164 14.28 -3.56 -0.82
C PHE A 164 14.39 -4.42 0.44
N LYS A 165 14.31 -3.76 1.59
CA LYS A 165 14.19 -4.41 2.89
C LYS A 165 12.86 -4.06 3.51
N LEU A 166 12.33 -4.98 4.31
CA LEU A 166 11.20 -4.72 5.19
C LEU A 166 11.62 -4.85 6.64
N LEU A 167 11.23 -3.86 7.45
CA LEU A 167 11.35 -3.93 8.89
C LEU A 167 9.94 -4.04 9.49
N VAL A 168 9.81 -4.79 10.58
CA VAL A 168 8.60 -4.84 11.40
C VAL A 168 8.93 -4.31 12.78
N ASN A 169 8.29 -3.21 13.17
CA ASN A 169 8.52 -2.55 14.46
C ASN A 169 10.01 -2.22 14.70
N ASN A 170 10.69 -1.70 13.66
CA ASN A 170 12.11 -1.32 13.61
C ASN A 170 13.11 -2.51 13.57
N GLU A 171 12.65 -3.75 13.53
CA GLU A 171 13.52 -4.92 13.38
C GLU A 171 13.49 -5.41 11.92
N GLU A 172 14.67 -5.68 11.34
CA GLU A 172 14.76 -6.21 9.96
C GLU A 172 14.04 -7.56 9.89
N ALA A 173 13.03 -7.63 9.03
CA ALA A 173 12.22 -8.82 8.85
C ALA A 173 12.58 -9.60 7.58
N GLY A 174 13.27 -8.95 6.63
CA GLY A 174 13.77 -9.58 5.41
C GLY A 174 14.28 -8.60 4.36
N SER A 175 15.07 -9.14 3.45
CA SER A 175 15.56 -8.46 2.24
C SER A 175 15.02 -9.19 1.02
N TYR A 176 14.57 -8.43 0.02
CA TYR A 176 13.83 -8.96 -1.11
C TYR A 176 14.38 -8.40 -2.44
N THR A 177 14.24 -9.19 -3.48
CA THR A 177 14.65 -8.78 -4.83
C THR A 177 13.54 -9.14 -5.81
N GLY A 178 13.07 -8.17 -6.56
CA GLY A 178 12.20 -8.41 -7.71
C GLY A 178 12.94 -9.15 -8.81
N PRO A 179 12.35 -10.19 -9.42
CA PRO A 179 13.10 -11.16 -10.21
C PRO A 179 13.61 -10.63 -11.56
N LEU A 180 13.03 -9.57 -12.10
CA LEU A 180 13.31 -9.13 -13.46
C LEU A 180 13.57 -7.62 -13.55
N LYS A 181 14.61 -7.25 -14.28
CA LYS A 181 14.74 -5.90 -14.83
C LYS A 181 13.72 -5.71 -15.94
N THR A 182 12.93 -4.64 -15.88
CA THR A 182 12.03 -4.26 -16.96
C THR A 182 12.74 -3.32 -17.96
N ALA A 183 12.12 -3.07 -19.13
CA ALA A 183 12.76 -2.31 -20.21
C ALA A 183 12.94 -0.82 -19.86
N SER A 184 12.13 -0.27 -18.95
CA SER A 184 12.16 1.15 -18.56
C SER A 184 11.40 1.40 -17.26
N TYR A 185 11.51 2.63 -16.75
CA TYR A 185 10.69 3.11 -15.61
C TYR A 185 9.18 3.11 -15.87
N HIS A 186 8.76 2.94 -17.11
CA HIS A 186 7.37 2.88 -17.53
C HIS A 186 6.93 1.47 -17.94
N THR A 187 7.81 0.47 -17.81
CA THR A 187 7.50 -0.94 -18.08
C THR A 187 7.31 -1.67 -16.76
N TRP A 188 6.08 -2.05 -16.48
CA TRP A 188 5.67 -2.60 -15.19
C TRP A 188 5.72 -4.11 -15.14
N ASN A 189 6.18 -4.64 -14.01
CA ASN A 189 6.16 -6.06 -13.70
C ASN A 189 5.61 -6.29 -12.30
N ARG A 190 4.88 -7.38 -12.15
CA ARG A 190 4.38 -7.86 -10.86
C ARG A 190 5.07 -9.17 -10.52
N ALA A 191 5.65 -9.24 -9.34
CA ALA A 191 6.14 -10.47 -8.74
C ALA A 191 5.21 -10.85 -7.59
N ASP A 192 4.49 -11.97 -7.72
CA ASP A 192 3.56 -12.42 -6.69
C ASP A 192 4.28 -12.99 -5.46
N ASN A 193 5.52 -13.42 -5.62
CA ASN A 193 6.35 -13.95 -4.54
C ASN A 193 7.81 -13.54 -4.71
N VAL A 194 8.27 -12.66 -3.85
CA VAL A 194 9.68 -12.28 -3.71
C VAL A 194 10.29 -12.77 -2.39
N GLY A 195 9.52 -13.48 -1.57
CA GLY A 195 9.94 -14.03 -0.28
C GLY A 195 8.79 -14.02 0.74
N THR A 196 9.15 -14.20 1.99
CA THR A 196 8.17 -14.25 3.09
C THR A 196 8.54 -13.29 4.21
N ILE A 197 7.52 -12.81 4.93
CA ILE A 197 7.68 -11.98 6.12
C ILE A 197 6.85 -12.56 7.28
N LYS A 198 7.34 -12.43 8.52
CA LYS A 198 6.63 -12.87 9.71
C LYS A 198 6.15 -11.69 10.55
N PHE A 199 4.86 -11.65 10.83
CA PHE A 199 4.29 -10.78 11.86
C PHE A 199 3.99 -11.61 13.12
N THR A 200 4.69 -11.34 14.20
CA THR A 200 4.54 -12.08 15.48
C THR A 200 3.30 -11.68 16.26
N LYS A 201 2.70 -10.54 15.93
CA LYS A 201 1.51 -10.00 16.62
C LYS A 201 0.48 -9.49 15.61
N SER A 202 -0.79 -9.77 15.87
CA SER A 202 -1.91 -9.13 15.17
C SER A 202 -2.19 -7.73 15.74
N GLY A 203 -2.89 -6.90 14.98
CA GLY A 203 -3.20 -5.50 15.31
C GLY A 203 -2.26 -4.53 14.61
N LEU A 204 -2.14 -3.31 15.13
CA LEU A 204 -1.31 -2.27 14.52
C LEU A 204 0.17 -2.56 14.72
N ASN A 205 0.90 -2.69 13.62
CA ASN A 205 2.34 -2.83 13.56
C ASN A 205 2.91 -1.74 12.67
N LEU A 206 4.17 -1.36 12.89
CA LEU A 206 4.93 -0.52 11.98
C LEU A 206 5.62 -1.40 10.95
N LEU A 207 5.31 -1.19 9.68
CA LEU A 207 6.04 -1.76 8.54
C LEU A 207 6.89 -0.64 7.93
N THR A 208 8.20 -0.86 7.80
CA THR A 208 9.10 0.07 7.12
C THR A 208 9.57 -0.58 5.83
N LEU A 209 9.38 0.11 4.70
CA LEU A 209 9.97 -0.22 3.42
C LEU A 209 11.23 0.64 3.26
N VAL A 210 12.40 0.00 3.22
CA VAL A 210 13.68 0.63 2.89
C VAL A 210 14.04 0.18 1.48
N TYR A 211 14.13 1.11 0.54
CA TYR A 211 14.35 0.77 -0.86
C TYR A 211 15.77 1.09 -1.32
N LYS A 212 16.18 0.38 -2.34
CA LYS A 212 17.38 0.67 -3.11
C LYS A 212 17.00 1.47 -4.35
N GLY A 213 17.83 2.40 -4.73
CA GLY A 213 17.60 3.27 -5.88
C GLY A 213 17.46 2.52 -7.21
N GLY A 214 16.87 3.20 -8.18
CA GLY A 214 16.75 2.73 -9.56
C GLY A 214 15.45 2.03 -9.93
N SER A 215 14.49 1.90 -9.00
CA SER A 215 13.17 1.29 -9.27
C SER A 215 12.02 2.21 -8.88
N ASN A 216 10.85 1.98 -9.48
CA ASN A 216 9.60 2.51 -8.99
C ASN A 216 8.88 1.45 -8.15
N TYR A 217 8.27 1.86 -7.04
CA TYR A 217 7.58 1.00 -6.06
C TYR A 217 6.12 1.42 -5.97
N ALA A 218 5.21 0.59 -6.50
CA ALA A 218 3.78 0.94 -6.51
C ALA A 218 3.04 0.40 -5.29
N TYR A 219 3.11 -0.91 -5.06
CA TYR A 219 2.51 -1.54 -3.89
C TYR A 219 3.20 -2.86 -3.52
N LEU A 220 3.02 -3.27 -2.27
CA LEU A 220 3.33 -4.60 -1.76
C LEU A 220 2.02 -5.38 -1.56
N ASP A 221 2.00 -6.65 -1.95
CA ASP A 221 0.89 -7.57 -1.65
C ASP A 221 1.32 -8.57 -0.57
N PHE A 222 0.46 -8.79 0.43
CA PHE A 222 0.71 -9.73 1.53
C PHE A 222 -0.35 -10.81 1.54
N THR A 223 0.07 -12.07 1.29
CA THR A 223 -0.82 -13.24 1.30
C THR A 223 -0.47 -14.15 2.48
N PHE A 224 -1.44 -14.45 3.33
CA PHE A 224 -1.23 -15.33 4.49
C PHE A 224 -0.87 -16.74 4.05
N ILE A 225 0.21 -17.32 4.63
CA ILE A 225 0.65 -18.69 4.35
C ILE A 225 0.34 -19.58 5.56
N THR A 226 0.89 -19.26 6.71
CA THR A 226 0.81 -20.12 7.90
C THR A 226 0.99 -19.32 9.19
N LYS A 227 0.62 -19.95 10.31
CA LYS A 227 0.82 -19.45 11.66
C LYS A 227 2.26 -19.58 12.13
#